data_d1a0de47382c231c83feceb2f7126b67
#
_entry.id   d1a0de47382c231c83feceb2f7126b67
#
_cell.length_a   1.000
_cell.length_b   1.000
_cell.length_c   1.000
_cell.angle_alpha   90.00
_cell.angle_beta   90.00
_cell.angle_gamma   90.00
#
_symmetry.space_group_name_H-M   'P 1'
#
loop_
_entity.id
_entity.type
_entity.pdbx_description
1 polymer ?
#
loop_
_entity_poly.entity_id
_entity_poly.type
_entity_poly.pdbx_seq_one_letter_code
_entity_poly.pdbx_strand_id
1 'polypeptide(L)'
;MITIWVPKRLVEIDLYNVAACSPQQLAQLSEHSYAQRVNYAAEKIRMSGAKIVMLTGPSASGKTTSAHCIARALQQQGTPAQVISLDNFFKGAEFYPRLPDGTLDYENPDTLDLPLIKQCLRELSETGKTTLPVYDFSAEKRSDKAEPIDLQGGVCLVEGIHALNPELTGLVKGDDIYRIYAGLREEYCIDGRRVINTQDIRLCRRTLRDAGTRGRSPAKTLTMWDHVLDGETRYIKGFKTTADFLLDTSFTYELGLISNLLGVVRRQFTLEGHNAELWDETARRFEHVAPLSLDLLPPDSMLREFYGGKV
;
A
#
# COMPACT_ATOMS: atom_id res chain seq x y z
N MET A 1 -0.11 -11.03 -23.35
CA MET A 1 -0.69 -9.89 -22.62
C MET A 1 0.37 -8.79 -22.53
N ILE A 2 0.05 -7.53 -22.82
CA ILE A 2 1.02 -6.44 -22.79
C ILE A 2 0.89 -5.78 -21.40
N THR A 3 1.92 -5.96 -20.56
CA THR A 3 1.98 -5.24 -19.28
C THR A 3 2.15 -3.75 -19.55
N ILE A 4 1.23 -2.91 -19.07
CA ILE A 4 1.35 -1.46 -19.16
C ILE A 4 2.40 -1.02 -18.14
N TRP A 5 3.60 -0.72 -18.61
CA TRP A 5 4.70 -0.25 -17.78
C TRP A 5 4.60 1.26 -17.57
N VAL A 6 4.37 1.69 -16.32
CA VAL A 6 4.40 3.11 -15.94
C VAL A 6 5.80 3.45 -15.41
N PRO A 7 6.59 4.27 -16.11
CA PRO A 7 7.92 4.67 -15.65
C PRO A 7 7.83 5.53 -14.38
N LYS A 8 8.91 5.59 -13.62
CA LYS A 8 9.03 6.59 -12.55
C LYS A 8 9.18 7.98 -13.18
N ARG A 9 8.51 8.96 -12.58
CA ARG A 9 8.65 10.37 -12.93
C ARG A 9 9.61 11.03 -11.96
N LEU A 10 10.54 11.81 -12.49
CA LEU A 10 11.46 12.62 -11.71
C LEU A 10 10.94 14.06 -11.73
N VAL A 11 10.60 14.60 -10.56
CA VAL A 11 10.00 15.92 -10.39
C VAL A 11 11.02 16.84 -9.73
N GLU A 12 11.32 17.99 -10.34
CA GLU A 12 12.19 19.00 -9.73
C GLU A 12 11.52 19.60 -8.49
N ILE A 13 12.23 19.67 -7.36
CA ILE A 13 11.72 20.24 -6.11
C ILE A 13 11.36 21.73 -6.30
N ASP A 14 12.11 22.47 -7.09
CA ASP A 14 11.81 23.87 -7.39
C ASP A 14 10.48 24.03 -8.14
N LEU A 15 10.17 23.14 -9.10
CA LEU A 15 8.87 23.15 -9.79
C LEU A 15 7.73 22.76 -8.82
N TYR A 16 7.98 21.80 -7.93
CA TYR A 16 7.04 21.50 -6.87
C TYR A 16 6.80 22.73 -5.98
N ASN A 17 7.85 23.42 -5.54
CA ASN A 17 7.75 24.60 -4.68
C ASN A 17 6.97 25.74 -5.33
N VAL A 18 7.13 25.95 -6.63
CA VAL A 18 6.30 26.88 -7.41
C VAL A 18 4.82 26.48 -7.39
N ALA A 19 4.53 25.18 -7.62
CA ALA A 19 3.16 24.67 -7.57
C ALA A 19 2.55 24.78 -6.16
N ALA A 20 3.35 24.61 -5.13
CA ALA A 20 2.96 24.71 -3.71
C ALA A 20 2.54 26.14 -3.30
N CYS A 21 2.85 27.18 -4.10
CA CYS A 21 2.31 28.53 -3.92
C CYS A 21 0.78 28.58 -4.14
N SER A 22 0.20 27.56 -4.80
CA SER A 22 -1.26 27.40 -4.97
C SER A 22 -1.70 26.05 -4.37
N PRO A 23 -1.63 25.87 -3.03
CA PRO A 23 -1.68 24.58 -2.39
C PRO A 23 -3.03 23.85 -2.57
N GLN A 24 -4.16 24.58 -2.58
CA GLN A 24 -5.48 24.00 -2.82
C GLN A 24 -5.59 23.42 -4.24
N GLN A 25 -5.08 24.15 -5.23
CA GLN A 25 -5.09 23.68 -6.61
C GLN A 25 -4.18 22.47 -6.81
N LEU A 26 -2.99 22.49 -6.22
CA LEU A 26 -2.05 21.36 -6.26
C LEU A 26 -2.66 20.09 -5.62
N ALA A 27 -3.33 20.22 -4.47
CA ALA A 27 -4.03 19.12 -3.82
C ALA A 27 -5.17 18.58 -4.71
N GLN A 28 -6.03 19.47 -5.22
CA GLN A 28 -7.15 19.07 -6.09
C GLN A 28 -6.69 18.34 -7.35
N LEU A 29 -5.64 18.83 -8.02
CA LEU A 29 -5.08 18.19 -9.21
C LEU A 29 -4.48 16.82 -8.89
N SER A 30 -3.79 16.67 -7.76
CA SER A 30 -3.20 15.42 -7.33
C SER A 30 -4.27 14.38 -7.01
N GLU A 31 -5.33 14.75 -6.28
CA GLU A 31 -6.46 13.88 -5.94
C GLU A 31 -7.24 13.49 -7.20
N HIS A 32 -7.53 14.44 -8.07
CA HIS A 32 -8.21 14.16 -9.34
C HIS A 32 -7.41 13.19 -10.21
N SER A 33 -6.10 13.38 -10.32
CA SER A 33 -5.21 12.51 -11.07
C SER A 33 -5.21 11.07 -10.49
N TYR A 34 -5.21 10.93 -9.15
CA TYR A 34 -5.34 9.62 -8.52
C TYR A 34 -6.71 8.97 -8.81
N ALA A 35 -7.80 9.72 -8.68
CA ALA A 35 -9.13 9.23 -8.99
C ALA A 35 -9.25 8.76 -10.45
N GLN A 36 -8.64 9.47 -11.39
CA GLN A 36 -8.58 9.03 -12.80
C GLN A 36 -7.84 7.70 -12.96
N ARG A 37 -6.71 7.50 -12.26
CA ARG A 37 -5.96 6.23 -12.29
C ARG A 37 -6.77 5.07 -11.72
N VAL A 38 -7.52 5.30 -10.64
CA VAL A 38 -8.42 4.31 -10.02
C VAL A 38 -9.57 3.95 -10.97
N ASN A 39 -10.23 4.94 -11.58
CA ASN A 39 -11.30 4.71 -12.54
C ASN A 39 -10.81 3.94 -13.77
N TYR A 40 -9.62 4.26 -14.27
CA TYR A 40 -9.00 3.54 -15.38
C TYR A 40 -8.67 2.09 -15.01
N ALA A 41 -8.17 1.84 -13.79
CA ALA A 41 -7.97 0.48 -13.30
C ALA A 41 -9.29 -0.31 -13.23
N ALA A 42 -10.37 0.29 -12.72
CA ALA A 42 -11.70 -0.32 -12.66
C ALA A 42 -12.23 -0.66 -14.07
N GLU A 43 -12.07 0.24 -15.03
CA GLU A 43 -12.44 -0.01 -16.42
C GLU A 43 -11.65 -1.21 -17.02
N LYS A 44 -10.33 -1.27 -16.79
CA LYS A 44 -9.50 -2.38 -17.25
C LYS A 44 -9.90 -3.72 -16.64
N ILE A 45 -10.22 -3.74 -15.34
CA ILE A 45 -10.74 -4.93 -14.66
C ILE A 45 -12.05 -5.38 -15.34
N ARG A 46 -13.01 -4.46 -15.52
CA ARG A 46 -14.30 -4.77 -16.16
C ARG A 46 -14.11 -5.30 -17.59
N MET A 47 -13.22 -4.69 -18.37
CA MET A 47 -12.93 -5.12 -19.75
C MET A 47 -12.24 -6.49 -19.81
N SER A 48 -11.48 -6.89 -18.79
CA SER A 48 -10.83 -8.20 -18.75
C SER A 48 -11.80 -9.35 -18.51
N GLY A 49 -12.97 -9.08 -17.93
CA GLY A 49 -13.92 -10.11 -17.51
C GLY A 49 -13.47 -10.91 -16.28
N ALA A 50 -12.36 -10.52 -15.65
CA ALA A 50 -11.82 -11.22 -14.49
C ALA A 50 -12.77 -11.14 -13.29
N LYS A 51 -12.93 -12.26 -12.58
CA LYS A 51 -13.72 -12.36 -11.34
C LYS A 51 -12.89 -12.09 -10.09
N ILE A 52 -11.59 -12.33 -10.17
CA ILE A 52 -10.65 -12.16 -9.08
C ILE A 52 -9.56 -11.17 -9.49
N VAL A 53 -9.39 -10.12 -8.71
CA VAL A 53 -8.31 -9.14 -8.86
C VAL A 53 -7.32 -9.35 -7.74
N MET A 54 -6.08 -9.65 -8.08
CA MET A 54 -4.98 -9.78 -7.13
C MET A 54 -4.19 -8.47 -7.08
N LEU A 55 -4.26 -7.76 -5.95
CA LEU A 55 -3.63 -6.46 -5.79
C LEU A 55 -2.50 -6.53 -4.77
N THR A 56 -1.26 -6.41 -5.22
CA THR A 56 -0.08 -6.34 -4.36
C THR A 56 0.58 -4.96 -4.42
N GLY A 57 1.56 -4.78 -3.57
CA GLY A 57 2.43 -3.62 -3.51
C GLY A 57 3.24 -3.65 -2.22
N PRO A 58 4.37 -2.94 -2.18
CA PRO A 58 5.22 -2.90 -1.01
C PRO A 58 4.51 -2.24 0.19
N SER A 59 5.09 -2.39 1.37
CA SER A 59 4.54 -1.75 2.59
C SER A 59 4.38 -0.23 2.39
N ALA A 60 3.28 0.33 2.88
CA ALA A 60 2.92 1.75 2.76
C ALA A 60 2.80 2.26 1.30
N SER A 61 2.50 1.37 0.35
CA SER A 61 2.19 1.78 -1.03
C SER A 61 0.75 2.27 -1.23
N GLY A 62 -0.13 2.14 -0.22
CA GLY A 62 -1.56 2.49 -0.32
C GLY A 62 -2.42 1.40 -0.98
N LYS A 63 -1.96 0.13 -0.99
CA LYS A 63 -2.67 -0.98 -1.63
C LYS A 63 -4.07 -1.22 -1.05
N THR A 64 -4.21 -1.24 0.27
CA THR A 64 -5.49 -1.51 0.94
C THR A 64 -6.54 -0.48 0.59
N THR A 65 -6.22 0.82 0.77
CA THR A 65 -7.15 1.90 0.42
C THR A 65 -7.41 1.95 -1.09
N SER A 66 -6.39 1.67 -1.94
CA SER A 66 -6.58 1.59 -3.39
C SER A 66 -7.51 0.45 -3.80
N ALA A 67 -7.45 -0.71 -3.14
CA ALA A 67 -8.39 -1.80 -3.40
C ALA A 67 -9.85 -1.37 -3.11
N HIS A 68 -10.08 -0.68 -1.98
CA HIS A 68 -11.41 -0.13 -1.66
C HIS A 68 -11.85 0.97 -2.64
N CYS A 69 -10.93 1.83 -3.09
CA CYS A 69 -11.25 2.84 -4.11
C CYS A 69 -11.63 2.20 -5.45
N ILE A 70 -10.90 1.17 -5.89
CA ILE A 70 -11.22 0.43 -7.12
C ILE A 70 -12.57 -0.29 -6.98
N ALA A 71 -12.82 -0.96 -5.83
CA ALA A 71 -14.10 -1.63 -5.59
C ALA A 71 -15.27 -0.65 -5.67
N ARG A 72 -15.13 0.53 -5.05
CA ARG A 72 -16.14 1.60 -5.13
C ARG A 72 -16.34 2.10 -6.56
N ALA A 73 -15.27 2.27 -7.33
CA ALA A 73 -15.37 2.66 -8.74
C ALA A 73 -16.07 1.61 -9.60
N LEU A 74 -15.81 0.31 -9.36
CA LEU A 74 -16.52 -0.79 -10.00
C LEU A 74 -18.01 -0.78 -9.67
N GLN A 75 -18.36 -0.59 -8.39
CA GLN A 75 -19.75 -0.50 -7.93
C GLN A 75 -20.49 0.69 -8.56
N GLN A 76 -19.84 1.85 -8.66
CA GLN A 76 -20.39 3.03 -9.36
C GLN A 76 -20.62 2.78 -10.87
N GLN A 77 -19.86 1.87 -11.46
CA GLN A 77 -20.03 1.41 -12.85
C GLN A 77 -21.01 0.23 -12.99
N GLY A 78 -21.72 -0.13 -11.93
CA GLY A 78 -22.73 -1.20 -11.93
C GLY A 78 -22.18 -2.61 -11.76
N THR A 79 -20.90 -2.77 -11.41
CA THR A 79 -20.28 -4.07 -11.14
C THR A 79 -20.14 -4.27 -9.63
N PRO A 80 -20.86 -5.24 -9.01
CA PRO A 80 -20.65 -5.57 -7.60
C PRO A 80 -19.17 -5.91 -7.34
N ALA A 81 -18.60 -5.39 -6.24
CA ALA A 81 -17.22 -5.64 -5.91
C ALA A 81 -17.02 -5.68 -4.40
N GLN A 82 -16.20 -6.62 -3.94
CA GLN A 82 -15.83 -6.77 -2.54
C GLN A 82 -14.31 -6.88 -2.39
N VAL A 83 -13.79 -6.43 -1.26
CA VAL A 83 -12.35 -6.47 -0.95
C VAL A 83 -12.09 -7.51 0.13
N ILE A 84 -11.09 -8.33 -0.09
CA ILE A 84 -10.57 -9.31 0.86
C ILE A 84 -9.12 -8.97 1.15
N SER A 85 -8.78 -8.78 2.42
CA SER A 85 -7.37 -8.62 2.83
C SER A 85 -6.75 -9.95 3.17
N LEU A 86 -5.58 -10.22 2.59
CA LEU A 86 -4.75 -11.38 2.96
C LEU A 86 -4.25 -11.30 4.41
N ASP A 87 -4.23 -10.13 5.00
CA ASP A 87 -3.84 -9.96 6.41
C ASP A 87 -4.81 -10.68 7.37
N ASN A 88 -6.05 -10.96 6.95
CA ASN A 88 -6.98 -11.79 7.73
C ASN A 88 -6.55 -13.26 7.84
N PHE A 89 -5.64 -13.70 6.98
CA PHE A 89 -5.18 -15.08 6.93
C PHE A 89 -3.86 -15.32 7.66
N PHE A 90 -3.38 -14.38 8.44
CA PHE A 90 -2.22 -14.62 9.30
C PHE A 90 -2.48 -15.78 10.26
N LYS A 91 -1.44 -16.61 10.50
CA LYS A 91 -1.51 -17.77 11.39
C LYS A 91 -1.55 -17.31 12.85
N GLY A 92 -0.56 -16.71 13.33
CA GLY A 92 -0.29 -16.30 14.71
C GLY A 92 1.23 -16.18 14.86
N ALA A 93 1.70 -15.26 15.66
CA ALA A 93 3.12 -14.93 15.76
C ALA A 93 4.01 -16.11 16.14
N GLU A 94 3.45 -17.09 16.87
CA GLU A 94 4.13 -18.34 17.28
C GLU A 94 4.52 -19.24 16.10
N PHE A 95 3.85 -19.10 14.95
CA PHE A 95 4.11 -19.88 13.73
C PHE A 95 4.98 -19.15 12.71
N TYR A 96 5.39 -17.91 13.00
CA TYR A 96 6.14 -17.13 12.05
C TYR A 96 7.59 -17.61 11.92
N PRO A 97 8.12 -17.68 10.68
CA PRO A 97 9.53 -17.91 10.46
C PRO A 97 10.41 -16.88 11.18
N ARG A 98 11.64 -17.25 11.47
CA ARG A 98 12.62 -16.36 12.10
C ARG A 98 13.74 -16.02 11.13
N LEU A 99 14.20 -14.79 11.20
CA LEU A 99 15.39 -14.32 10.54
C LEU A 99 16.67 -14.87 11.24
N PRO A 100 17.83 -14.80 10.60
CA PRO A 100 19.09 -15.29 11.20
C PRO A 100 19.46 -14.65 12.55
N ASP A 101 18.99 -13.43 12.81
CA ASP A 101 19.16 -12.72 14.07
C ASP A 101 18.16 -13.14 15.16
N GLY A 102 17.26 -14.09 14.86
CA GLY A 102 16.24 -14.61 15.76
C GLY A 102 14.94 -13.78 15.79
N THR A 103 14.85 -12.63 15.12
CA THR A 103 13.64 -11.84 15.00
C THR A 103 12.60 -12.52 14.09
N LEU A 104 11.32 -12.17 14.23
CA LEU A 104 10.25 -12.73 13.39
C LEU A 104 10.31 -12.12 11.98
N ASP A 105 10.21 -12.98 10.96
CA ASP A 105 10.10 -12.57 9.55
C ASP A 105 8.64 -12.34 9.18
N TYR A 106 8.13 -11.11 9.46
CA TYR A 106 6.75 -10.71 9.17
C TYR A 106 6.44 -10.59 7.67
N GLU A 107 7.45 -10.49 6.82
CA GLU A 107 7.29 -10.35 5.37
C GLU A 107 7.30 -11.73 4.66
N ASN A 108 7.53 -12.82 5.38
CA ASN A 108 7.58 -14.15 4.81
C ASN A 108 6.16 -14.66 4.45
N PRO A 109 5.93 -15.23 3.25
CA PRO A 109 4.62 -15.79 2.89
C PRO A 109 4.15 -16.92 3.81
N ASP A 110 5.05 -17.62 4.50
CA ASP A 110 4.70 -18.69 5.47
C ASP A 110 4.02 -18.16 6.74
N THR A 111 3.96 -16.84 6.94
CA THR A 111 3.14 -16.22 7.99
C THR A 111 1.65 -16.37 7.70
N LEU A 112 1.27 -16.60 6.44
CA LEU A 112 -0.10 -16.77 5.99
C LEU A 112 -0.52 -18.25 5.99
N ASP A 113 -1.80 -18.50 6.24
CA ASP A 113 -2.45 -19.80 6.06
C ASP A 113 -2.75 -20.04 4.57
N LEU A 114 -1.72 -20.40 3.81
CA LEU A 114 -1.84 -20.64 2.37
C LEU A 114 -2.90 -21.71 2.03
N PRO A 115 -3.03 -22.84 2.75
CA PRO A 115 -4.11 -23.80 2.52
C PRO A 115 -5.51 -23.18 2.59
N LEU A 116 -5.76 -22.34 3.61
CA LEU A 116 -7.06 -21.69 3.79
C LEU A 116 -7.30 -20.63 2.70
N ILE A 117 -6.29 -19.83 2.34
CA ILE A 117 -6.40 -18.88 1.21
C ILE A 117 -6.76 -19.65 -0.08
N LYS A 118 -6.08 -20.75 -0.35
CA LYS A 118 -6.32 -21.62 -1.51
C LYS A 118 -7.76 -22.14 -1.54
N GLN A 119 -8.27 -22.57 -0.39
CA GLN A 119 -9.67 -22.99 -0.28
C GLN A 119 -10.63 -21.84 -0.61
N CYS A 120 -10.48 -20.69 0.07
CA CYS A 120 -11.35 -19.52 -0.15
C CYS A 120 -11.33 -19.03 -1.62
N LEU A 121 -10.16 -18.95 -2.24
CA LEU A 121 -10.05 -18.54 -3.65
C LEU A 121 -10.74 -19.52 -4.59
N ARG A 122 -10.64 -20.83 -4.34
CA ARG A 122 -11.34 -21.85 -5.13
C ARG A 122 -12.85 -21.71 -4.98
N GLU A 123 -13.35 -21.63 -3.75
CA GLU A 123 -14.78 -21.44 -3.46
C GLU A 123 -15.33 -20.19 -4.14
N LEU A 124 -14.62 -19.06 -4.06
CA LEU A 124 -15.00 -17.80 -4.73
C LEU A 124 -15.02 -17.95 -6.27
N SER A 125 -14.02 -18.63 -6.86
CA SER A 125 -13.98 -18.85 -8.31
C SER A 125 -15.10 -19.75 -8.80
N GLU A 126 -15.46 -20.80 -8.03
CA GLU A 126 -16.45 -21.80 -8.42
C GLU A 126 -17.88 -21.38 -8.10
N THR A 127 -18.12 -20.77 -6.93
CA THR A 127 -19.47 -20.50 -6.39
C THR A 127 -19.77 -19.02 -6.20
N GLY A 128 -18.76 -18.16 -6.23
CA GLY A 128 -18.90 -16.75 -5.85
C GLY A 128 -19.06 -16.51 -4.35
N LYS A 129 -18.94 -17.54 -3.51
CA LYS A 129 -19.15 -17.46 -2.06
C LYS A 129 -18.02 -18.16 -1.29
N THR A 130 -17.70 -17.62 -0.11
CA THR A 130 -16.79 -18.26 0.85
C THR A 130 -17.01 -17.69 2.24
N THR A 131 -16.27 -18.19 3.22
CA THR A 131 -16.24 -17.64 4.58
C THR A 131 -14.80 -17.30 4.95
N LEU A 132 -14.56 -16.04 5.30
CA LEU A 132 -13.23 -15.52 5.60
C LEU A 132 -12.93 -15.64 7.10
N PRO A 133 -11.68 -15.95 7.49
CA PRO A 133 -11.23 -15.76 8.85
C PRO A 133 -11.14 -14.28 9.19
N VAL A 134 -11.12 -13.97 10.47
CA VAL A 134 -10.87 -12.64 11.02
C VAL A 134 -9.62 -12.69 11.87
N TYR A 135 -8.64 -11.84 11.60
CA TYR A 135 -7.42 -11.73 12.40
C TYR A 135 -7.52 -10.55 13.37
N ASP A 136 -7.25 -10.82 14.64
CA ASP A 136 -7.16 -9.79 15.69
C ASP A 136 -5.72 -9.30 15.82
N PHE A 137 -5.45 -8.12 15.27
CA PHE A 137 -4.11 -7.51 15.30
C PHE A 137 -3.67 -7.08 16.70
N SER A 138 -4.62 -6.83 17.61
CA SER A 138 -4.31 -6.45 18.98
C SER A 138 -3.88 -7.65 19.80
N ALA A 139 -4.50 -8.82 19.54
CA ALA A 139 -4.17 -10.09 20.18
C ALA A 139 -3.11 -10.90 19.41
N GLU A 140 -2.69 -10.43 18.23
CA GLU A 140 -1.75 -11.10 17.29
C GLU A 140 -2.13 -12.57 16.99
N LYS A 141 -3.45 -12.83 16.88
CA LYS A 141 -3.98 -14.18 16.62
C LYS A 141 -5.26 -14.16 15.80
N ARG A 142 -5.60 -15.32 15.23
CA ARG A 142 -6.89 -15.53 14.57
C ARG A 142 -8.03 -15.47 15.59
N SER A 143 -9.09 -14.76 15.25
CA SER A 143 -10.34 -14.72 16.01
C SER A 143 -11.20 -15.95 15.71
N ASP A 144 -12.10 -16.30 16.64
CA ASP A 144 -13.14 -17.31 16.40
C ASP A 144 -14.26 -16.82 15.48
N LYS A 145 -14.24 -15.53 15.11
CA LYS A 145 -15.20 -14.94 14.18
C LYS A 145 -14.85 -15.32 12.74
N ALA A 146 -15.89 -15.43 11.92
CA ALA A 146 -15.77 -15.65 10.49
C ALA A 146 -16.78 -14.76 9.74
N GLU A 147 -16.41 -14.28 8.56
CA GLU A 147 -17.22 -13.37 7.74
C GLU A 147 -17.63 -14.06 6.44
N PRO A 148 -18.95 -14.27 6.21
CA PRO A 148 -19.43 -14.81 4.94
C PRO A 148 -19.31 -13.74 3.85
N ILE A 149 -18.82 -14.16 2.67
CA ILE A 149 -18.73 -13.35 1.46
C ILE A 149 -19.60 -13.93 0.37
N ASP A 150 -20.37 -13.07 -0.30
CA ASP A 150 -21.16 -13.40 -1.50
C ASP A 150 -20.90 -12.31 -2.55
N LEU A 151 -20.23 -12.67 -3.64
CA LEU A 151 -19.87 -11.74 -4.71
C LEU A 151 -21.07 -11.31 -5.56
N GLN A 152 -22.21 -11.98 -5.47
CA GLN A 152 -23.42 -11.66 -6.26
C GLN A 152 -23.14 -11.56 -7.78
N GLY A 153 -22.22 -12.39 -8.30
CA GLY A 153 -21.78 -12.35 -9.69
C GLY A 153 -20.76 -11.25 -10.02
N GLY A 154 -20.30 -10.51 -9.00
CA GLY A 154 -19.33 -9.43 -9.14
C GLY A 154 -17.87 -9.87 -9.05
N VAL A 155 -17.02 -8.91 -8.68
CA VAL A 155 -15.55 -9.04 -8.63
C VAL A 155 -15.05 -9.09 -7.19
N CYS A 156 -14.11 -9.97 -6.91
CA CYS A 156 -13.36 -10.02 -5.66
C CYS A 156 -11.98 -9.35 -5.84
N LEU A 157 -11.68 -8.31 -5.04
CA LEU A 157 -10.34 -7.73 -4.95
C LEU A 157 -9.62 -8.33 -3.73
N VAL A 158 -8.63 -9.17 -3.98
CA VAL A 158 -7.76 -9.77 -2.95
C VAL A 158 -6.51 -8.90 -2.83
N GLU A 159 -6.37 -8.19 -1.72
CA GLU A 159 -5.20 -7.33 -1.49
C GLU A 159 -4.27 -7.90 -0.42
N GLY A 160 -2.99 -7.67 -0.60
CA GLY A 160 -1.95 -8.05 0.35
C GLY A 160 -0.57 -8.04 -0.30
N ILE A 161 0.48 -8.02 0.55
CA ILE A 161 1.85 -7.99 0.04
C ILE A 161 2.19 -9.23 -0.82
N HIS A 162 1.54 -10.35 -0.58
CA HIS A 162 1.74 -11.62 -1.28
C HIS A 162 0.69 -11.92 -2.36
N ALA A 163 -0.22 -10.99 -2.68
CA ALA A 163 -1.31 -11.27 -3.61
C ALA A 163 -0.85 -11.70 -5.01
N LEU A 164 0.34 -11.31 -5.47
CA LEU A 164 0.93 -11.78 -6.73
C LEU A 164 1.87 -12.98 -6.59
N ASN A 165 1.97 -13.60 -5.42
CA ASN A 165 2.74 -14.83 -5.28
C ASN A 165 2.15 -15.93 -6.21
N PRO A 166 2.99 -16.60 -7.04
CA PRO A 166 2.55 -17.67 -7.94
C PRO A 166 1.80 -18.81 -7.25
N GLU A 167 2.09 -19.09 -5.98
CA GLU A 167 1.34 -20.08 -5.20
C GLU A 167 -0.12 -19.72 -4.98
N LEU A 168 -0.48 -18.44 -5.04
CA LEU A 168 -1.86 -17.95 -4.96
C LEU A 168 -2.44 -17.73 -6.34
N THR A 169 -1.72 -17.04 -7.23
CA THR A 169 -2.22 -16.70 -8.57
C THR A 169 -2.38 -17.93 -9.47
N GLY A 170 -1.59 -18.98 -9.26
CA GLY A 170 -1.68 -20.24 -10.02
C GLY A 170 -2.90 -21.10 -9.72
N LEU A 171 -3.72 -20.73 -8.72
CA LEU A 171 -4.93 -21.47 -8.34
C LEU A 171 -6.18 -21.02 -9.07
N VAL A 172 -6.15 -19.82 -9.63
CA VAL A 172 -7.25 -19.22 -10.38
C VAL A 172 -6.97 -19.41 -11.88
N LYS A 173 -8.00 -19.76 -12.64
CA LYS A 173 -7.86 -19.88 -14.11
C LYS A 173 -7.34 -18.57 -14.68
N GLY A 174 -6.45 -18.65 -15.67
CA GLY A 174 -5.74 -17.49 -16.19
C GLY A 174 -6.62 -16.33 -16.67
N ASP A 175 -7.79 -16.65 -17.22
CA ASP A 175 -8.75 -15.65 -17.74
C ASP A 175 -9.65 -15.06 -16.62
N ASP A 176 -9.73 -15.71 -15.46
CA ASP A 176 -10.55 -15.26 -14.32
C ASP A 176 -9.77 -14.32 -13.36
N ILE A 177 -8.49 -14.06 -13.60
CA ILE A 177 -7.61 -13.29 -12.73
C ILE A 177 -7.07 -12.04 -13.42
N TYR A 178 -7.08 -10.90 -12.70
CA TYR A 178 -6.42 -9.66 -13.11
C TYR A 178 -5.42 -9.22 -12.02
N ARG A 179 -4.19 -8.94 -12.41
CA ARG A 179 -3.07 -8.69 -11.49
C ARG A 179 -2.71 -7.21 -11.46
N ILE A 180 -2.72 -6.61 -10.29
CA ILE A 180 -2.38 -5.20 -10.09
C ILE A 180 -1.19 -5.08 -9.13
N TYR A 181 -0.21 -4.29 -9.51
CA TYR A 181 0.86 -3.86 -8.62
C TYR A 181 0.69 -2.37 -8.30
N ALA A 182 0.38 -2.06 -7.03
CA ALA A 182 0.25 -0.69 -6.53
C ALA A 182 1.57 -0.18 -5.96
N GLY A 183 2.01 1.00 -6.41
CA GLY A 183 3.25 1.59 -5.90
C GLY A 183 3.49 3.00 -6.41
N LEU A 184 4.28 3.76 -5.65
CA LEU A 184 4.63 5.12 -5.99
C LEU A 184 5.47 5.20 -7.26
N ARG A 185 5.27 6.25 -8.03
CA ARG A 185 5.96 6.51 -9.30
C ARG A 185 6.60 7.90 -9.39
N GLU A 186 6.46 8.73 -8.36
CA GLU A 186 7.15 10.00 -8.26
C GLU A 186 8.40 9.89 -7.39
N GLU A 187 9.48 10.41 -7.89
CA GLU A 187 10.74 10.65 -7.19
C GLU A 187 11.12 12.11 -7.41
N TYR A 188 11.88 12.70 -6.50
CA TYR A 188 12.14 14.14 -6.55
C TYR A 188 13.63 14.42 -6.65
N CYS A 189 13.97 15.49 -7.37
CA CYS A 189 15.36 15.85 -7.70
C CYS A 189 15.63 17.35 -7.50
N ILE A 190 16.89 17.66 -7.40
CA ILE A 190 17.46 18.99 -7.48
C ILE A 190 18.52 18.94 -8.58
N ASP A 191 18.42 19.83 -9.57
CA ASP A 191 19.31 19.87 -10.73
C ASP A 191 19.45 18.49 -11.43
N GLY A 192 18.32 17.78 -11.59
CA GLY A 192 18.26 16.46 -12.20
C GLY A 192 18.86 15.31 -11.35
N ARG A 193 19.43 15.61 -10.18
CA ARG A 193 19.93 14.60 -9.25
C ARG A 193 18.85 14.20 -8.26
N ARG A 194 18.50 12.90 -8.26
CA ARG A 194 17.48 12.38 -7.33
C ARG A 194 17.92 12.59 -5.88
N VAL A 195 17.05 13.25 -5.09
CA VAL A 195 17.23 13.52 -3.66
C VAL A 195 16.26 12.69 -2.82
N ILE A 196 14.97 12.65 -3.23
CA ILE A 196 13.93 11.90 -2.52
C ILE A 196 13.43 10.78 -3.44
N ASN A 197 13.52 9.56 -2.96
CA ASN A 197 13.06 8.38 -3.68
C ASN A 197 11.74 7.83 -3.11
N THR A 198 11.13 6.86 -3.80
CA THR A 198 9.87 6.26 -3.36
C THR A 198 9.96 5.52 -2.02
N GLN A 199 11.15 5.06 -1.60
CA GLN A 199 11.35 4.41 -0.30
C GLN A 199 11.28 5.45 0.83
N ASP A 200 11.83 6.64 0.62
CA ASP A 200 11.77 7.76 1.59
C ASP A 200 10.30 8.14 1.88
N ILE A 201 9.50 8.31 0.82
CA ILE A 201 8.05 8.60 0.97
C ILE A 201 7.35 7.47 1.75
N ARG A 202 7.63 6.21 1.42
CA ARG A 202 7.01 5.06 2.09
C ARG A 202 7.46 4.89 3.54
N LEU A 203 8.71 5.20 3.85
CA LEU A 203 9.20 5.25 5.24
C LEU A 203 8.41 6.27 6.05
N CYS A 204 8.23 7.49 5.51
CA CYS A 204 7.40 8.52 6.14
C CYS A 204 5.95 8.08 6.31
N ARG A 205 5.32 7.57 5.23
CA ARG A 205 3.95 7.02 5.28
C ARG A 205 3.79 5.98 6.39
N ARG A 206 4.70 4.98 6.43
CA ARG A 206 4.64 3.89 7.41
C ARG A 206 4.82 4.42 8.84
N THR A 207 5.83 5.26 9.06
CA THR A 207 6.13 5.81 10.40
C THR A 207 4.96 6.64 10.93
N LEU A 208 4.41 7.53 10.11
CA LEU A 208 3.30 8.41 10.49
C LEU A 208 2.00 7.63 10.70
N ARG A 209 1.67 6.67 9.83
CA ARG A 209 0.52 5.77 10.02
C ARG A 209 0.63 4.96 11.30
N ASP A 210 1.77 4.31 11.50
CA ASP A 210 1.97 3.39 12.64
C ASP A 210 1.91 4.16 13.98
N ALA A 211 2.43 5.40 14.03
CA ALA A 211 2.31 6.29 15.17
C ALA A 211 0.87 6.80 15.38
N GLY A 212 0.21 7.25 14.31
CA GLY A 212 -1.09 7.92 14.40
C GLY A 212 -2.29 6.99 14.57
N THR A 213 -2.24 5.78 13.98
CA THR A 213 -3.43 4.90 13.92
C THR A 213 -3.21 3.49 14.46
N ARG A 214 -1.96 2.99 14.54
CA ARG A 214 -1.65 1.62 14.97
C ARG A 214 -1.02 1.54 16.36
N GLY A 215 -0.84 2.69 17.04
CA GLY A 215 -0.25 2.75 18.39
C GLY A 215 1.20 2.24 18.47
N ARG A 216 1.91 2.16 17.35
CA ARG A 216 3.30 1.70 17.29
C ARG A 216 4.23 2.90 17.27
N SER A 217 5.23 2.92 18.16
CA SER A 217 6.20 4.02 18.18
C SER A 217 7.00 4.13 16.88
N PRO A 218 7.39 5.36 16.47
CA PRO A 218 8.29 5.56 15.33
C PRO A 218 9.58 4.78 15.45
N ALA A 219 10.19 4.70 16.64
CA ALA A 219 11.40 3.94 16.88
C ALA A 219 11.24 2.46 16.46
N LYS A 220 10.13 1.81 16.85
CA LYS A 220 9.86 0.41 16.48
C LYS A 220 9.69 0.26 14.97
N THR A 221 9.03 1.20 14.31
CA THR A 221 8.84 1.18 12.85
C THR A 221 10.17 1.33 12.12
N LEU A 222 11.02 2.27 12.56
CA LEU A 222 12.34 2.52 11.97
C LEU A 222 13.27 1.30 12.13
N THR A 223 13.31 0.69 13.33
CA THR A 223 14.12 -0.52 13.57
C THR A 223 13.74 -1.67 12.62
N MET A 224 12.47 -1.79 12.25
CA MET A 224 12.00 -2.84 11.34
C MET A 224 12.19 -2.51 9.86
N TRP A 225 12.59 -1.28 9.50
CA TRP A 225 12.53 -0.83 8.11
C TRP A 225 13.44 -1.62 7.17
N ASP A 226 14.65 -1.94 7.58
CA ASP A 226 15.59 -2.71 6.76
C ASP A 226 15.07 -4.13 6.50
N HIS A 227 14.46 -4.78 7.51
CA HIS A 227 13.82 -6.09 7.33
C HIS A 227 12.65 -6.02 6.33
N VAL A 228 11.87 -4.94 6.37
CA VAL A 228 10.78 -4.70 5.40
C VAL A 228 11.32 -4.59 3.98
N LEU A 229 12.38 -3.81 3.76
CA LEU A 229 12.99 -3.65 2.43
C LEU A 229 13.58 -4.96 1.89
N ASP A 230 14.15 -5.75 2.78
CA ASP A 230 14.72 -7.06 2.48
C ASP A 230 13.62 -8.06 2.10
N GLY A 231 12.55 -8.14 2.90
CA GLY A 231 11.38 -8.96 2.62
C GLY A 231 10.69 -8.58 1.31
N GLU A 232 10.54 -7.27 1.03
CA GLU A 232 10.05 -6.80 -0.26
C GLU A 232 10.90 -7.30 -1.43
N THR A 233 12.21 -7.30 -1.26
CA THR A 233 13.13 -7.74 -2.31
C THR A 233 13.02 -9.23 -2.55
N ARG A 234 12.89 -10.03 -1.48
CA ARG A 234 12.77 -11.49 -1.54
C ARG A 234 11.41 -11.96 -2.03
N TYR A 235 10.32 -11.34 -1.57
CA TYR A 235 8.99 -11.95 -1.66
C TYR A 235 7.97 -11.15 -2.50
N ILE A 236 8.28 -9.88 -2.88
CA ILE A 236 7.28 -9.00 -3.51
C ILE A 236 7.75 -8.46 -4.86
N LYS A 237 8.94 -7.85 -4.91
CA LYS A 237 9.42 -7.12 -6.10
C LYS A 237 9.60 -8.02 -7.33
N GLY A 238 9.95 -9.29 -7.14
CA GLY A 238 10.13 -10.25 -8.23
C GLY A 238 8.86 -10.47 -9.04
N PHE A 239 7.70 -10.33 -8.42
CA PHE A 239 6.40 -10.57 -9.08
C PHE A 239 5.80 -9.33 -9.76
N LYS A 240 6.44 -8.17 -9.65
CA LYS A 240 5.97 -6.94 -10.27
C LYS A 240 5.79 -7.06 -11.79
N THR A 241 6.65 -7.82 -12.45
CA THR A 241 6.61 -8.04 -13.91
C THR A 241 5.46 -8.95 -14.35
N THR A 242 4.82 -9.66 -13.43
CA THR A 242 3.64 -10.49 -13.71
C THR A 242 2.33 -9.70 -13.63
N ALA A 243 2.36 -8.44 -13.21
CA ALA A 243 1.18 -7.60 -13.11
C ALA A 243 0.65 -7.22 -14.51
N ASP A 244 -0.66 -7.29 -14.67
CA ASP A 244 -1.37 -6.84 -15.86
C ASP A 244 -1.52 -5.31 -15.87
N PHE A 245 -1.48 -4.68 -14.67
CA PHE A 245 -1.61 -3.24 -14.49
C PHE A 245 -0.73 -2.72 -13.36
N LEU A 246 -0.09 -1.57 -13.57
CA LEU A 246 0.68 -0.86 -12.56
C LEU A 246 -0.10 0.37 -12.11
N LEU A 247 -0.64 0.33 -10.89
CA LEU A 247 -1.34 1.45 -10.29
C LEU A 247 -0.34 2.39 -9.61
N ASP A 248 -0.24 3.61 -10.12
CA ASP A 248 0.54 4.67 -9.48
C ASP A 248 -0.24 5.28 -8.31
N THR A 249 0.33 5.20 -7.12
CA THR A 249 -0.24 5.70 -5.86
C THR A 249 0.47 6.95 -5.35
N SER A 250 1.15 7.69 -6.21
CA SER A 250 1.79 8.96 -5.89
C SER A 250 0.80 10.11 -5.89
N PHE A 251 1.03 11.07 -4.99
CA PHE A 251 0.35 12.36 -4.92
C PHE A 251 1.40 13.45 -4.80
N THR A 252 1.49 14.35 -5.76
CA THR A 252 2.56 15.36 -5.77
C THR A 252 2.50 16.28 -4.55
N TYR A 253 1.30 16.64 -4.06
CA TYR A 253 1.18 17.51 -2.87
C TYR A 253 1.55 16.81 -1.56
N GLU A 254 1.61 15.47 -1.54
CA GLU A 254 2.02 14.68 -0.39
C GLU A 254 3.43 15.05 0.09
N LEU A 255 4.30 15.44 -0.83
CA LEU A 255 5.66 15.86 -0.52
C LEU A 255 5.67 16.96 0.56
N GLY A 256 4.82 17.97 0.44
CA GLY A 256 4.72 19.05 1.42
C GLY A 256 4.03 18.65 2.72
N LEU A 257 3.08 17.72 2.68
CA LEU A 257 2.48 17.16 3.90
C LEU A 257 3.55 16.44 4.74
N ILE A 258 4.40 15.64 4.09
CA ILE A 258 5.52 14.96 4.75
C ILE A 258 6.49 16.00 5.32
N SER A 259 6.93 16.99 4.53
CA SER A 259 7.84 18.04 4.97
C SER A 259 7.35 18.73 6.27
N ASN A 260 6.04 19.00 6.36
CA ASN A 260 5.43 19.57 7.56
C ASN A 260 5.51 18.62 8.77
N LEU A 261 5.28 17.32 8.56
CA LEU A 261 5.16 16.34 9.64
C LEU A 261 6.51 15.80 10.17
N LEU A 262 7.58 15.86 9.39
CA LEU A 262 8.89 15.32 9.78
C LEU A 262 9.39 15.89 11.10
N GLY A 263 9.25 17.21 11.30
CA GLY A 263 9.62 17.88 12.53
C GLY A 263 8.71 17.55 13.73
N VAL A 264 7.45 17.16 13.47
CA VAL A 264 6.51 16.75 14.52
C VAL A 264 6.98 15.46 15.18
N VAL A 265 7.31 14.44 14.38
CA VAL A 265 7.83 13.16 14.89
C VAL A 265 9.07 13.38 15.75
N ARG A 266 10.02 14.20 15.28
CA ARG A 266 11.27 14.46 16.03
C ARG A 266 11.04 15.16 17.36
N ARG A 267 10.02 16.02 17.47
CA ARG A 267 9.67 16.71 18.71
C ARG A 267 8.88 15.86 19.71
N GLN A 268 8.05 14.94 19.21
CA GLN A 268 7.14 14.16 20.04
C GLN A 268 7.73 12.83 20.50
N PHE A 269 8.71 12.28 19.78
CA PHE A 269 9.27 10.97 20.06
C PHE A 269 10.79 11.02 20.22
N THR A 270 11.29 10.32 21.23
CA THR A 270 12.71 10.10 21.40
C THR A 270 13.20 9.04 20.40
N LEU A 271 14.10 9.45 19.50
CA LEU A 271 14.81 8.58 18.58
C LEU A 271 16.29 8.59 18.92
N GLU A 272 16.90 7.40 18.99
CA GLU A 272 18.30 7.21 19.39
C GLU A 272 19.05 6.34 18.39
N GLY A 273 20.38 6.45 18.37
CA GLY A 273 21.27 5.63 17.54
C GLY A 273 20.87 5.62 16.07
N HIS A 274 20.90 4.46 15.45
CA HIS A 274 20.58 4.27 14.03
C HIS A 274 19.20 4.83 13.63
N ASN A 275 18.19 4.70 14.49
CA ASN A 275 16.85 5.23 14.20
C ASN A 275 16.84 6.76 14.10
N ALA A 276 17.60 7.46 14.96
CA ALA A 276 17.75 8.89 14.88
C ALA A 276 18.49 9.32 13.60
N GLU A 277 19.57 8.63 13.26
CA GLU A 277 20.35 8.89 12.03
C GLU A 277 19.50 8.70 10.78
N LEU A 278 18.78 7.60 10.67
CA LEU A 278 17.90 7.30 9.54
C LEU A 278 16.80 8.35 9.37
N TRP A 279 16.15 8.74 10.48
CA TRP A 279 15.11 9.76 10.43
C TRP A 279 15.66 11.15 10.08
N ASP A 280 16.77 11.56 10.70
CA ASP A 280 17.40 12.86 10.46
C ASP A 280 17.98 12.95 9.03
N GLU A 281 18.50 11.86 8.49
CA GLU A 281 18.92 11.78 7.09
C GLU A 281 17.72 11.90 6.14
N THR A 282 16.62 11.21 6.44
CA THR A 282 15.39 11.32 5.67
C THR A 282 14.87 12.76 5.72
N ALA A 283 14.81 13.38 6.91
CA ALA A 283 14.35 14.76 7.06
C ALA A 283 15.21 15.78 6.28
N ARG A 284 16.53 15.60 6.25
CA ARG A 284 17.43 16.45 5.46
C ARG A 284 17.12 16.43 3.96
N ARG A 285 16.65 15.30 3.43
CA ARG A 285 16.26 15.21 2.01
C ARG A 285 15.05 16.10 1.68
N PHE A 286 14.23 16.44 2.67
CA PHE A 286 13.06 17.30 2.54
C PHE A 286 13.31 18.78 2.90
N GLU A 287 14.53 19.18 3.25
CA GLU A 287 14.83 20.55 3.74
C GLU A 287 14.50 21.67 2.75
N HIS A 288 14.55 21.35 1.44
CA HIS A 288 14.22 22.29 0.37
C HIS A 288 12.77 22.22 -0.11
N VAL A 289 11.94 21.39 0.54
CA VAL A 289 10.54 21.19 0.17
C VAL A 289 9.64 22.16 0.91
N ALA A 290 8.87 22.94 0.20
CA ALA A 290 7.85 23.83 0.76
C ALA A 290 6.80 23.00 1.53
N PRO A 291 6.60 23.24 2.85
CA PRO A 291 5.64 22.49 3.64
C PRO A 291 4.20 22.87 3.29
N LEU A 292 3.29 21.90 3.39
CA LEU A 292 1.85 22.09 3.19
C LEU A 292 1.06 21.68 4.44
N SER A 293 -0.07 22.37 4.70
CA SER A 293 -0.96 22.05 5.82
C SER A 293 -1.72 20.73 5.57
N LEU A 294 -1.92 19.95 6.64
CA LEU A 294 -2.80 18.78 6.64
C LEU A 294 -4.27 19.11 6.38
N ASP A 295 -4.69 20.36 6.55
CA ASP A 295 -6.05 20.83 6.25
C ASP A 295 -6.41 20.69 4.76
N LEU A 296 -5.40 20.55 3.90
CA LEU A 296 -5.58 20.29 2.48
C LEU A 296 -6.03 18.85 2.17
N LEU A 297 -5.92 17.95 3.15
CA LEU A 297 -6.17 16.53 2.96
C LEU A 297 -7.69 16.25 2.95
N PRO A 298 -8.31 15.87 1.81
CA PRO A 298 -9.74 15.60 1.74
C PRO A 298 -10.16 14.44 2.68
N PRO A 299 -11.42 14.43 3.15
CA PRO A 299 -11.92 13.37 4.05
C PRO A 299 -11.84 11.96 3.46
N ASP A 300 -11.96 11.84 2.14
CA ASP A 300 -11.99 10.59 1.37
C ASP A 300 -10.66 10.29 0.64
N SER A 301 -9.62 11.10 0.86
CA SER A 301 -8.30 10.87 0.27
C SER A 301 -7.69 9.53 0.71
N MET A 302 -7.04 8.85 -0.22
CA MET A 302 -6.22 7.66 0.08
C MET A 302 -5.12 7.96 1.11
N LEU A 303 -4.61 9.16 1.11
CA LEU A 303 -3.56 9.59 2.04
C LEU A 303 -4.01 9.65 3.51
N ARG A 304 -5.34 9.61 3.78
CA ARG A 304 -5.87 9.48 5.15
C ARG A 304 -5.43 8.20 5.84
N GLU A 305 -5.13 7.15 5.09
CA GLU A 305 -4.51 5.94 5.65
C GLU A 305 -3.23 6.26 6.42
N PHE A 306 -2.46 7.26 5.97
CA PHE A 306 -1.14 7.57 6.52
C PHE A 306 -1.12 8.79 7.43
N TYR A 307 -1.98 9.78 7.14
CA TYR A 307 -1.94 11.10 7.79
C TYR A 307 -3.25 11.46 8.51
N GLY A 308 -4.23 10.55 8.56
CA GLY A 308 -5.52 10.77 9.21
C GLY A 308 -5.52 10.60 10.73
N GLY A 309 -4.47 10.02 11.30
CA GLY A 309 -4.30 9.84 12.75
C GLY A 309 -3.72 11.09 13.43
N LYS A 310 -3.81 11.13 14.76
CA LYS A 310 -3.12 12.14 15.56
C LYS A 310 -1.69 11.66 15.82
N VAL A 311 -0.74 12.37 15.27
CA VAL A 311 0.71 12.17 15.51
C VAL A 311 1.17 13.25 16.49
#